data_9c4b2da0107216982bbd28c0ff3b7b51
#
_entry.id   9c4b2da0107216982bbd28c0ff3b7b51
#
_cell.length_a   1.000
_cell.length_b   1.000
_cell.length_c   1.000
_cell.angle_alpha   90.00
_cell.angle_beta   90.00
_cell.angle_gamma   90.00
#
_symmetry.space_group_name_H-M   'P 1'
#
loop_
_entity.id
_entity.type
_entity.pdbx_description
1 polymer ?
#
loop_
_entity_poly.entity_id
_entity_poly.type
_entity_poly.pdbx_seq_one_letter_code
_entity_poly.pdbx_strand_id
1 'polypeptide(L)'
;MNLSKPKLSERMLLFLSLGIKDKPFWDICCDHGYVGLGALKSNFSEVHFVDQVPHIMDKIRLRFERFPPVSEVKYYFHPISAERINIDIFGNCLIAGVGGLTIKNIIEPLIENNKLQADRLILSPHTDEKVLLNCISSSVVQGKYLIKEKIIFNEKKKSRSIYVLDLKKDSKGN
;
A
#
# COMPACT_ATOMS: atom_id res chain seq x y z
N MET A 1 25.42 -13.57 10.19
CA MET A 1 24.01 -13.73 9.82
C MET A 1 23.89 -13.54 8.32
N ASN A 2 23.51 -14.59 7.60
CA ASN A 2 23.34 -14.56 6.15
C ASN A 2 22.06 -13.78 5.84
N LEU A 3 22.16 -12.48 5.54
CA LEU A 3 21.05 -11.65 5.09
C LEU A 3 20.82 -11.94 3.59
N SER A 4 20.34 -13.16 3.30
CA SER A 4 19.85 -13.53 2.00
C SER A 4 18.81 -12.50 1.54
N LYS A 5 18.82 -12.17 0.24
CA LYS A 5 17.78 -11.31 -0.38
C LYS A 5 16.41 -11.81 0.07
N PRO A 6 15.55 -10.95 0.65
CA PRO A 6 14.24 -11.40 1.11
C PRO A 6 13.47 -11.97 -0.06
N LYS A 7 13.08 -13.23 0.05
CA LYS A 7 12.21 -13.88 -0.94
C LYS A 7 10.80 -13.35 -0.73
N LEU A 8 10.28 -12.63 -1.73
CA LEU A 8 8.89 -12.18 -1.71
C LEU A 8 7.95 -13.41 -1.74
N SER A 9 6.90 -13.37 -0.93
CA SER A 9 5.84 -14.37 -1.01
C SER A 9 5.02 -14.15 -2.30
N GLU A 10 4.29 -15.18 -2.74
CA GLU A 10 3.40 -15.09 -3.89
C GLU A 10 2.36 -13.96 -3.74
N ARG A 11 1.86 -13.76 -2.51
CA ARG A 11 0.94 -12.67 -2.22
C ARG A 11 1.59 -11.29 -2.38
N MET A 12 2.84 -11.13 -1.94
CA MET A 12 3.58 -9.87 -2.15
C MET A 12 3.84 -9.61 -3.64
N LEU A 13 4.16 -10.65 -4.41
CA LEU A 13 4.30 -10.54 -5.87
C LEU A 13 2.97 -10.16 -6.53
N LEU A 14 1.86 -10.72 -6.06
CA LEU A 14 0.53 -10.36 -6.52
C LEU A 14 0.23 -8.88 -6.25
N PHE A 15 0.53 -8.34 -5.06
CA PHE A 15 0.35 -6.91 -4.78
C PHE A 15 1.11 -6.04 -5.79
N LEU A 16 2.35 -6.39 -6.11
CA LEU A 16 3.16 -5.66 -7.08
C LEU A 16 2.63 -5.77 -8.51
N SER A 17 2.04 -6.91 -8.87
CA SER A 17 1.43 -7.11 -10.19
C SER A 17 0.14 -6.33 -10.38
N LEU A 18 -0.59 -6.08 -9.30
CA LEU A 18 -1.83 -5.29 -9.30
C LEU A 18 -1.57 -3.79 -9.43
N GLY A 19 -0.36 -3.31 -9.12
CA GLY A 19 0.01 -1.91 -9.21
C GLY A 19 0.09 -1.41 -10.66
N ILE A 20 -0.29 -0.14 -10.88
CA ILE A 20 -0.13 0.58 -12.15
C ILE A 20 1.35 0.94 -12.29
N LYS A 21 1.98 0.51 -13.39
CA LYS A 21 3.41 0.77 -13.66
C LYS A 21 3.65 2.24 -13.98
N ASP A 22 4.91 2.67 -13.81
CA ASP A 22 5.37 4.05 -14.04
C ASP A 22 4.67 5.12 -13.16
N LYS A 23 4.00 4.67 -12.08
CA LYS A 23 3.37 5.49 -11.05
C LYS A 23 4.07 5.29 -9.70
N PRO A 24 3.94 6.24 -8.74
CA PRO A 24 4.38 6.06 -7.36
C PRO A 24 3.78 4.80 -6.71
N PHE A 25 4.53 4.19 -5.79
CA PHE A 25 4.06 3.06 -4.99
C PHE A 25 4.26 3.33 -3.50
N TRP A 26 3.16 3.35 -2.77
CA TRP A 26 3.12 3.55 -1.32
C TRP A 26 2.89 2.22 -0.62
N ASP A 27 3.88 1.78 0.16
CA ASP A 27 3.81 0.61 1.05
C ASP A 27 3.42 1.11 2.44
N ILE A 28 2.12 1.14 2.72
CA ILE A 28 1.54 1.65 3.97
C ILE A 28 1.45 0.52 5.01
N CYS A 29 1.89 0.79 6.24
CA CYS A 29 2.12 -0.20 7.29
C CYS A 29 3.14 -1.24 6.82
N CYS A 30 4.26 -0.77 6.30
CA CYS A 30 5.21 -1.55 5.53
C CYS A 30 5.98 -2.61 6.33
N ASP A 31 5.93 -2.57 7.68
CA ASP A 31 6.64 -3.48 8.58
C ASP A 31 8.12 -3.65 8.14
N HIS A 32 8.53 -4.82 7.71
CA HIS A 32 9.89 -5.07 7.24
C HIS A 32 10.23 -4.48 5.86
N GLY A 33 9.28 -3.81 5.20
CA GLY A 33 9.45 -3.14 3.92
C GLY A 33 9.68 -4.08 2.73
N TYR A 34 9.28 -5.36 2.84
CA TYR A 34 9.57 -6.34 1.78
C TYR A 34 8.84 -6.03 0.49
N VAL A 35 7.59 -5.56 0.56
CA VAL A 35 6.83 -5.21 -0.65
C VAL A 35 7.44 -3.98 -1.31
N GLY A 36 7.74 -2.92 -0.55
CA GLY A 36 8.42 -1.74 -1.06
C GLY A 36 9.79 -2.07 -1.68
N LEU A 37 10.58 -2.98 -1.07
CA LEU A 37 11.83 -3.48 -1.67
C LEU A 37 11.61 -4.20 -3.00
N GLY A 38 10.49 -4.93 -3.13
CA GLY A 38 10.06 -5.52 -4.40
C GLY A 38 9.65 -4.46 -5.41
N ALA A 39 8.95 -3.41 -4.94
CA ALA A 39 8.48 -2.32 -5.78
C ALA A 39 9.63 -1.57 -6.45
N LEU A 40 10.77 -1.36 -5.76
CA LEU A 40 11.98 -0.76 -6.32
C LEU A 40 12.53 -1.51 -7.56
N LYS A 41 12.08 -2.74 -7.81
CA LYS A 41 12.51 -3.58 -8.94
C LYS A 41 11.37 -3.88 -9.93
N SER A 42 10.23 -3.20 -9.77
CA SER A 42 8.98 -3.56 -10.45
C SER A 42 8.40 -2.44 -11.32
N ASN A 43 9.26 -1.54 -11.85
CA ASN A 43 8.89 -0.45 -12.74
C ASN A 43 7.81 0.48 -12.14
N PHE A 44 8.02 0.93 -10.91
CA PHE A 44 7.32 2.07 -10.33
C PHE A 44 8.21 3.30 -10.38
N SER A 45 7.63 4.50 -10.45
CA SER A 45 8.40 5.75 -10.59
C SER A 45 9.15 6.14 -9.32
N GLU A 46 8.56 5.85 -8.18
CA GLU A 46 9.14 6.04 -6.85
C GLU A 46 8.45 5.14 -5.82
N VAL A 47 9.09 4.93 -4.67
CA VAL A 47 8.56 4.06 -3.61
C VAL A 47 8.58 4.78 -2.26
N HIS A 48 7.44 4.79 -1.59
CA HIS A 48 7.27 5.35 -0.26
C HIS A 48 7.03 4.23 0.76
N PHE A 49 7.85 4.21 1.81
CA PHE A 49 7.71 3.31 2.95
C PHE A 49 7.09 4.07 4.10
N VAL A 50 5.95 3.62 4.60
CA VAL A 50 5.22 4.26 5.69
C VAL A 50 5.00 3.28 6.82
N ASP A 51 5.49 3.60 8.01
CA ASP A 51 5.19 2.89 9.24
C ASP A 51 5.32 3.82 10.44
N GLN A 52 4.39 3.69 11.41
CA GLN A 52 4.42 4.53 12.61
C GLN A 52 5.47 4.11 13.62
N VAL A 53 6.05 2.92 13.48
CA VAL A 53 7.01 2.37 14.45
C VAL A 53 8.44 2.77 14.06
N PRO A 54 9.08 3.71 14.79
CA PRO A 54 10.37 4.27 14.39
C PRO A 54 11.46 3.22 14.17
N HIS A 55 11.58 2.24 15.08
CA HIS A 55 12.62 1.22 14.97
C HIS A 55 12.46 0.30 13.75
N ILE A 56 11.26 0.18 13.19
CA ILE A 56 11.00 -0.53 11.92
C ILE A 56 11.64 0.25 10.78
N MET A 57 11.36 1.56 10.72
CA MET A 57 11.92 2.43 9.69
C MET A 57 13.45 2.50 9.77
N ASP A 58 14.01 2.54 10.98
CA ASP A 58 15.47 2.51 11.16
C ASP A 58 16.09 1.20 10.67
N LYS A 59 15.44 0.06 10.90
CA LYS A 59 15.90 -1.23 10.35
C LYS A 59 15.90 -1.26 8.82
N ILE A 60 14.87 -0.65 8.18
CA ILE A 60 14.83 -0.56 6.72
C ILE A 60 15.94 0.36 6.21
N ARG A 61 16.17 1.54 6.84
CA ARG A 61 17.26 2.46 6.51
C ARG A 61 18.61 1.80 6.62
N LEU A 62 18.90 1.15 7.76
CA LEU A 62 20.17 0.42 7.98
C LEU A 62 20.38 -0.69 6.94
N ARG A 63 19.29 -1.36 6.50
CA ARG A 63 19.38 -2.34 5.41
C ARG A 63 19.79 -1.67 4.10
N PHE A 64 19.24 -0.49 3.77
CA PHE A 64 19.58 0.25 2.55
C PHE A 64 21.00 0.81 2.58
N GLU A 65 21.46 1.27 3.74
CA GLU A 65 22.87 1.69 3.94
C GLU A 65 23.84 0.52 3.72
N ARG A 66 23.50 -0.65 4.26
CA ARG A 66 24.35 -1.85 4.16
C ARG A 66 24.25 -2.53 2.80
N PHE A 67 23.10 -2.50 2.18
CA PHE A 67 22.77 -3.12 0.89
C PHE A 67 21.95 -2.15 0.03
N PRO A 68 22.61 -1.13 -0.57
CA PRO A 68 21.90 -0.16 -1.40
C PRO A 68 21.09 -0.87 -2.49
N PRO A 69 19.84 -0.46 -2.72
CA PRO A 69 19.08 -1.01 -3.83
C PRO A 69 19.77 -0.63 -5.16
N VAL A 70 19.99 -1.65 -6.00
CA VAL A 70 20.51 -1.44 -7.36
C VAL A 70 19.32 -0.97 -8.22
N SER A 71 18.93 0.28 -8.05
CA SER A 71 17.81 0.89 -8.76
C SER A 71 17.97 2.40 -8.75
N GLU A 72 17.67 3.05 -9.87
CA GLU A 72 17.60 4.52 -9.97
C GLU A 72 16.27 5.07 -9.43
N VAL A 73 15.34 4.18 -9.04
CA VAL A 73 14.04 4.54 -8.49
C VAL A 73 14.22 5.26 -7.16
N LYS A 74 13.65 6.45 -7.03
CA LYS A 74 13.66 7.22 -5.79
C LYS A 74 12.85 6.50 -4.71
N TYR A 75 13.28 6.64 -3.46
CA TYR A 75 12.54 6.09 -2.33
C TYR A 75 12.54 7.04 -1.13
N TYR A 76 11.47 6.97 -0.36
CA TYR A 76 11.22 7.86 0.77
C TYR A 76 10.76 7.05 1.98
N PHE A 77 11.18 7.50 3.17
CA PHE A 77 10.77 6.90 4.43
C PHE A 77 9.92 7.86 5.23
N HIS A 78 8.75 7.42 5.64
CA HIS A 78 7.80 8.18 6.42
C HIS A 78 7.57 7.48 7.77
N PRO A 79 8.35 7.82 8.82
CA PRO A 79 8.17 7.28 10.17
C PRO A 79 6.99 7.99 10.86
N ILE A 80 5.80 7.76 10.37
CA ILE A 80 4.56 8.44 10.78
C ILE A 80 3.38 7.48 10.70
N SER A 81 2.39 7.72 11.55
CA SER A 81 1.09 7.09 11.43
C SER A 81 0.41 7.48 10.11
N ALA A 82 -0.06 6.51 9.36
CA ALA A 82 -0.47 6.72 7.96
C ALA A 82 -1.61 7.73 7.81
N GLU A 83 -2.56 7.76 8.74
CA GLU A 83 -3.66 8.73 8.77
C GLU A 83 -3.22 10.18 9.00
N ARG A 84 -1.95 10.39 9.41
CA ARG A 84 -1.34 11.71 9.63
C ARG A 84 -0.45 12.18 8.48
N ILE A 85 -0.41 11.46 7.37
CA ILE A 85 0.33 11.89 6.19
C ILE A 85 -0.26 13.21 5.70
N ASN A 86 0.59 14.23 5.57
CA ASN A 86 0.21 15.59 5.18
C ASN A 86 0.56 15.94 3.74
N ILE A 87 1.19 15.03 3.02
CA ILE A 87 1.46 15.14 1.57
C ILE A 87 0.45 14.29 0.79
N ASP A 88 0.25 14.61 -0.47
CA ASP A 88 -0.71 13.90 -1.31
C ASP A 88 -0.15 12.53 -1.73
N ILE A 89 -0.98 11.49 -1.63
CA ILE A 89 -0.65 10.12 -1.99
C ILE A 89 -1.16 9.87 -3.41
N PHE A 90 -0.26 9.83 -4.39
CA PHE A 90 -0.57 9.53 -5.78
C PHE A 90 -0.15 8.12 -6.19
N GLY A 91 -0.60 7.65 -7.35
CA GLY A 91 -0.19 6.38 -7.92
C GLY A 91 -0.87 5.20 -7.24
N ASN A 92 -0.09 4.29 -6.67
CA ASN A 92 -0.58 3.08 -6.03
C ASN A 92 -0.45 3.20 -4.51
N CYS A 93 -1.52 2.90 -3.79
CA CYS A 93 -1.52 2.84 -2.33
C CYS A 93 -1.85 1.42 -1.89
N LEU A 94 -0.86 0.70 -1.37
CA LEU A 94 -1.02 -0.62 -0.76
C LEU A 94 -1.18 -0.46 0.75
N ILE A 95 -2.24 -1.07 1.30
CA ILE A 95 -2.41 -1.24 2.75
C ILE A 95 -2.72 -2.72 3.00
N ALA A 96 -1.75 -3.45 3.54
CA ALA A 96 -1.88 -4.89 3.76
C ALA A 96 -1.23 -5.32 5.08
N GLY A 97 -1.62 -6.52 5.57
CA GLY A 97 -1.02 -7.08 6.80
C GLY A 97 -1.59 -6.53 8.11
N VAL A 98 -2.55 -5.61 8.05
CA VAL A 98 -3.27 -5.02 9.19
C VAL A 98 -4.75 -5.38 9.16
N GLY A 99 -5.49 -5.09 10.24
CA GLY A 99 -6.92 -5.33 10.31
C GLY A 99 -7.74 -4.37 9.44
N GLY A 100 -8.93 -4.79 9.03
CA GLY A 100 -9.86 -3.97 8.26
C GLY A 100 -10.26 -2.67 8.96
N LEU A 101 -10.33 -2.67 10.29
CA LEU A 101 -10.53 -1.46 11.08
C LEU A 101 -9.36 -0.48 10.97
N THR A 102 -8.13 -0.98 10.98
CA THR A 102 -6.95 -0.15 10.77
C THR A 102 -6.95 0.46 9.36
N ILE A 103 -7.27 -0.33 8.33
CA ILE A 103 -7.37 0.17 6.95
C ILE A 103 -8.42 1.29 6.87
N LYS A 104 -9.60 1.07 7.45
CA LYS A 104 -10.66 2.09 7.52
C LYS A 104 -10.14 3.39 8.16
N ASN A 105 -9.53 3.27 9.35
CA ASN A 105 -9.03 4.43 10.10
C ASN A 105 -7.91 5.19 9.38
N ILE A 106 -7.27 4.58 8.40
CA ILE A 106 -6.27 5.24 7.54
C ILE A 106 -6.95 5.92 6.35
N ILE A 107 -7.80 5.20 5.61
CA ILE A 107 -8.30 5.72 4.33
C ILE A 107 -9.37 6.79 4.47
N GLU A 108 -10.27 6.68 5.46
CA GLU A 108 -11.34 7.68 5.66
C GLU A 108 -10.76 9.08 5.93
N PRO A 109 -9.89 9.31 6.94
CA PRO A 109 -9.32 10.63 7.17
C PRO A 109 -8.49 11.16 5.99
N LEU A 110 -7.74 10.28 5.31
CA LEU A 110 -6.95 10.69 4.14
C LEU A 110 -7.84 11.12 2.96
N ILE A 111 -9.02 10.51 2.80
CA ILE A 111 -10.01 10.94 1.79
C ILE A 111 -10.63 12.27 2.21
N GLU A 112 -11.10 12.38 3.45
CA GLU A 112 -11.76 13.58 4.00
C GLU A 112 -10.83 14.81 3.95
N ASN A 113 -9.55 14.62 4.24
CA ASN A 113 -8.53 15.66 4.15
C ASN A 113 -7.96 15.86 2.73
N ASN A 114 -8.54 15.18 1.74
CA ASN A 114 -8.12 15.23 0.34
C ASN A 114 -6.64 14.85 0.10
N LYS A 115 -6.06 14.00 0.93
CA LYS A 115 -4.68 13.51 0.85
C LYS A 115 -4.55 12.21 0.06
N LEU A 116 -5.58 11.37 0.04
CA LEU A 116 -5.58 10.13 -0.72
C LEU A 116 -6.02 10.40 -2.18
N GLN A 117 -5.04 10.66 -3.04
CA GLN A 117 -5.21 10.92 -4.48
C GLN A 117 -4.67 9.76 -5.35
N ALA A 118 -4.49 8.59 -4.73
CA ALA A 118 -3.95 7.43 -5.41
C ALA A 118 -4.84 6.99 -6.57
N ASP A 119 -4.22 6.72 -7.72
CA ASP A 119 -4.94 6.17 -8.90
C ASP A 119 -5.53 4.79 -8.57
N ARG A 120 -4.86 4.03 -7.67
CA ARG A 120 -5.27 2.69 -7.26
C ARG A 120 -5.02 2.43 -5.79
N LEU A 121 -6.03 1.88 -5.10
CA LEU A 121 -5.89 1.30 -3.77
C LEU A 121 -5.84 -0.23 -3.88
N ILE A 122 -4.91 -0.85 -3.14
CA ILE A 122 -4.79 -2.30 -2.99
C ILE A 122 -4.91 -2.59 -1.50
N LEU A 123 -6.05 -3.12 -1.08
CA LEU A 123 -6.40 -3.29 0.33
C LEU A 123 -6.51 -4.78 0.67
N SER A 124 -5.72 -5.28 1.63
CA SER A 124 -5.74 -6.69 2.01
C SER A 124 -5.79 -6.84 3.52
N PRO A 125 -7.00 -6.96 4.10
CA PRO A 125 -7.16 -7.06 5.54
C PRO A 125 -6.69 -8.40 6.08
N HIS A 126 -6.09 -8.39 7.28
CA HIS A 126 -5.70 -9.60 8.01
C HIS A 126 -6.84 -10.14 8.88
N THR A 127 -7.65 -9.22 9.42
CA THR A 127 -8.84 -9.45 10.24
C THR A 127 -9.89 -8.40 9.86
N ASP A 128 -11.07 -8.48 10.45
CA ASP A 128 -12.12 -7.45 10.35
C ASP A 128 -12.55 -7.10 8.90
N GLU A 129 -12.58 -8.11 8.02
CA GLU A 129 -12.95 -7.92 6.60
C GLU A 129 -14.31 -7.25 6.45
N LYS A 130 -15.28 -7.56 7.32
CA LYS A 130 -16.61 -6.93 7.28
C LYS A 130 -16.55 -5.43 7.51
N VAL A 131 -15.66 -4.99 8.42
CA VAL A 131 -15.46 -3.56 8.69
C VAL A 131 -14.91 -2.86 7.45
N LEU A 132 -13.94 -3.47 6.78
CA LEU A 132 -13.42 -2.95 5.51
C LEU A 132 -14.49 -2.92 4.42
N LEU A 133 -15.30 -3.97 4.28
CA LEU A 133 -16.38 -4.02 3.31
C LEU A 133 -17.38 -2.88 3.51
N ASN A 134 -17.79 -2.63 4.75
CA ASN A 134 -18.67 -1.51 5.08
C ASN A 134 -18.01 -0.17 4.74
N CYS A 135 -16.73 -0.02 5.03
CA CYS A 135 -15.97 1.19 4.72
C CYS A 135 -15.91 1.45 3.20
N ILE A 136 -15.50 0.47 2.40
CA ILE A 136 -15.40 0.65 0.93
C ILE A 136 -16.75 0.80 0.25
N SER A 137 -17.83 0.42 0.94
CA SER A 137 -19.23 0.63 0.50
C SER A 137 -19.82 1.95 1.02
N SER A 138 -19.10 2.69 1.85
CA SER A 138 -19.56 3.98 2.37
C SER A 138 -19.57 5.06 1.27
N SER A 139 -20.39 6.10 1.47
CA SER A 139 -20.45 7.24 0.56
C SER A 139 -19.11 7.99 0.46
N VAL A 140 -18.32 8.01 1.53
CA VAL A 140 -16.99 8.64 1.58
C VAL A 140 -16.05 7.97 0.55
N VAL A 141 -15.93 6.65 0.62
CA VAL A 141 -15.04 5.92 -0.29
C VAL A 141 -15.65 5.83 -1.69
N GLN A 142 -16.92 5.48 -1.80
CA GLN A 142 -17.61 5.39 -3.09
C GLN A 142 -17.77 6.73 -3.80
N GLY A 143 -17.73 7.85 -3.08
CA GLY A 143 -17.66 9.17 -3.69
C GLY A 143 -16.41 9.37 -4.55
N LYS A 144 -15.31 8.72 -4.21
CA LYS A 144 -13.99 8.92 -4.82
C LYS A 144 -13.47 7.71 -5.60
N TYR A 145 -13.76 6.49 -5.16
CA TYR A 145 -13.23 5.25 -5.71
C TYR A 145 -14.32 4.31 -6.22
N LEU A 146 -13.95 3.47 -7.19
CA LEU A 146 -14.76 2.35 -7.67
C LEU A 146 -14.05 1.04 -7.34
N ILE A 147 -14.80 0.05 -6.84
CA ILE A 147 -14.28 -1.30 -6.69
C ILE A 147 -14.08 -1.88 -8.10
N LYS A 148 -12.82 -2.12 -8.46
CA LYS A 148 -12.44 -2.74 -9.72
C LYS A 148 -12.59 -4.25 -9.66
N GLU A 149 -12.04 -4.86 -8.60
CA GLU A 149 -12.05 -6.30 -8.41
C GLU A 149 -11.86 -6.70 -6.95
N LYS A 150 -12.33 -7.92 -6.62
CA LYS A 150 -12.01 -8.64 -5.38
C LYS A 150 -11.33 -9.94 -5.76
N ILE A 151 -10.14 -10.18 -5.21
CA ILE A 151 -9.37 -11.39 -5.41
C ILE A 151 -9.34 -12.18 -4.11
N ILE A 152 -9.57 -13.48 -4.16
CA ILE A 152 -9.36 -14.40 -3.03
C ILE A 152 -8.03 -15.10 -3.25
N PHE A 153 -7.07 -14.81 -2.37
CA PHE A 153 -5.75 -15.41 -2.39
C PHE A 153 -5.65 -16.47 -1.29
N ASN A 154 -5.35 -17.71 -1.67
CA ASN A 154 -5.19 -18.80 -0.74
C ASN A 154 -3.71 -18.97 -0.34
N GLU A 155 -3.41 -18.70 0.93
CA GLU A 155 -2.08 -18.83 1.49
C GLU A 155 -2.08 -19.91 2.58
N LYS A 156 -1.47 -21.07 2.27
CA LYS A 156 -1.48 -22.26 3.14
C LYS A 156 -2.92 -22.66 3.50
N LYS A 157 -3.30 -22.49 4.79
CA LYS A 157 -4.63 -22.87 5.32
C LYS A 157 -5.57 -21.64 5.49
N LYS A 158 -5.19 -20.48 4.96
CA LYS A 158 -5.96 -19.22 5.14
C LYS A 158 -6.28 -18.61 3.79
N SER A 159 -7.54 -18.23 3.62
CA SER A 159 -7.94 -17.36 2.50
C SER A 159 -7.80 -15.89 2.91
N ARG A 160 -7.32 -15.08 1.99
CA ARG A 160 -7.13 -13.64 2.15
C ARG A 160 -7.82 -12.90 1.02
N SER A 161 -8.63 -11.93 1.36
CA SER A 161 -9.23 -11.05 0.36
C SER A 161 -8.28 -9.90 0.02
N ILE A 162 -8.25 -9.56 -1.25
CA ILE A 162 -7.57 -8.38 -1.78
C ILE A 162 -8.61 -7.58 -2.55
N TYR A 163 -8.80 -6.33 -2.17
CA TYR A 163 -9.71 -5.41 -2.83
C TYR A 163 -8.89 -4.40 -3.63
N VAL A 164 -9.18 -4.28 -4.91
CA VAL A 164 -8.57 -3.29 -5.80
C VAL A 164 -9.63 -2.25 -6.13
N LEU A 165 -9.33 -0.99 -5.80
CA LEU A 165 -10.21 0.14 -6.10
C LEU A 165 -9.45 1.12 -7.00
N ASP A 166 -10.10 1.61 -8.04
CA ASP A 166 -9.54 2.65 -8.91
C ASP A 166 -10.21 3.99 -8.64
N LEU A 167 -9.43 5.07 -8.72
CA LEU A 167 -9.89 6.44 -8.61
C LEU A 167 -10.91 6.71 -9.72
N LYS A 168 -12.04 7.28 -9.36
CA LYS A 168 -13.02 7.74 -10.34
C LYS A 168 -12.39 8.83 -11.20
N LYS A 169 -12.49 8.69 -12.51
CA LYS A 169 -12.16 9.79 -13.42
C LYS A 169 -13.27 10.83 -13.30
N ASP A 170 -12.88 12.07 -13.07
CA ASP A 170 -13.84 13.17 -13.14
C ASP A 170 -14.49 13.18 -14.53
N SER A 171 -15.81 13.12 -14.56
CA SER A 171 -16.61 13.22 -15.80
C SER A 171 -16.60 14.65 -16.37
N LYS A 172 -15.68 15.51 -15.92
CA LYS A 172 -15.51 16.89 -16.36
C LYS A 172 -14.24 16.99 -17.20
N GLY A 173 -14.39 16.82 -18.49
CA GLY A 173 -13.32 17.05 -19.43
C GLY A 173 -13.65 16.59 -20.85
N ASN A 174 -14.61 17.22 -21.47
CA ASN A 174 -14.66 17.47 -22.90
C ASN A 174 -15.05 18.91 -23.11
#